data_a11a28003253674f7cc0f8a49e9e30ad
#
_entry.id   a11a28003253674f7cc0f8a49e9e30ad
#
_cell.length_a   1.000
_cell.length_b   1.000
_cell.length_c   1.000
_cell.angle_alpha   90.00
_cell.angle_beta   90.00
_cell.angle_gamma   90.00
#
_symmetry.space_group_name_H-M   'P 1'
#
loop_
_entity.id
_entity.type
_entity.pdbx_description
1 polymer ?
#
loop_
_entity_poly.entity_id
_entity_poly.type
_entity_poly.pdbx_seq_one_letter_code
_entity_poly.pdbx_strand_id
1 'polypeptide(L)'
;MGNQIAEKEKPSHLQHHFVDSDQQFESSKFGMWIFLVTEILMFGGLFVAYIIYRSWHPDLFYLAAKELDTALGATNTVVLIASSLTIALAIRAVQLDKIKAAINYMAATVVLAGTFMVIKYFEYTDKFAKGILPGAGYTYDGIAHDMAANFFSIYYMMTGLHGIHVVIGMGLIIWMIVKAKKGAVHSGYYTPVENTGLFWHLVDIIWIFLFPLLYLID
;
A
#
# COMPACT_ATOMS: atom_id res chain seq x y z
N MET A 1 35.95 -22.29 -43.10
CA MET A 1 35.77 -22.44 -41.65
C MET A 1 34.78 -21.40 -41.22
N GLY A 2 33.51 -21.80 -41.13
CA GLY A 2 32.42 -20.91 -40.72
C GLY A 2 32.42 -20.76 -39.22
N ASN A 3 32.54 -19.52 -38.78
CA ASN A 3 32.41 -19.14 -37.39
C ASN A 3 30.89 -19.13 -37.04
N GLN A 4 30.38 -20.27 -36.58
CA GLN A 4 29.04 -20.33 -35.98
C GLN A 4 29.19 -19.67 -34.58
N ILE A 5 28.92 -18.36 -34.54
CA ILE A 5 28.65 -17.69 -33.29
C ILE A 5 27.34 -18.33 -32.77
N ALA A 6 27.46 -19.18 -31.77
CA ALA A 6 26.31 -19.77 -31.09
C ALA A 6 25.39 -18.61 -30.63
N GLU A 7 24.26 -18.47 -31.29
CA GLU A 7 23.21 -17.55 -30.91
C GLU A 7 22.78 -17.97 -29.51
N LYS A 8 23.21 -17.23 -28.47
CA LYS A 8 22.80 -17.47 -27.08
C LYS A 8 21.29 -17.45 -27.05
N GLU A 9 20.66 -18.59 -26.79
CA GLU A 9 19.22 -18.67 -26.60
C GLU A 9 18.77 -17.56 -25.63
N LYS A 10 17.92 -16.66 -26.12
CA LYS A 10 17.39 -15.56 -25.29
C LYS A 10 16.58 -16.16 -24.15
N PRO A 11 16.78 -15.70 -22.90
CA PRO A 11 15.99 -16.17 -21.76
C PRO A 11 14.51 -16.02 -22.04
N SER A 12 13.69 -17.00 -21.68
CA SER A 12 12.24 -17.06 -21.98
C SER A 12 11.44 -15.89 -21.39
N HIS A 13 12.00 -15.18 -20.41
CA HIS A 13 11.39 -14.00 -19.76
C HIS A 13 11.79 -12.66 -20.42
N LEU A 14 12.75 -12.67 -21.37
CA LEU A 14 13.20 -11.46 -22.04
C LEU A 14 12.16 -11.00 -23.09
N GLN A 15 11.62 -9.80 -22.89
CA GLN A 15 10.68 -9.20 -23.83
C GLN A 15 11.40 -8.78 -25.12
N HIS A 16 10.70 -8.87 -26.25
CA HIS A 16 11.28 -8.69 -27.59
C HIS A 16 11.92 -7.32 -27.86
N HIS A 17 11.52 -6.29 -27.13
CA HIS A 17 12.00 -4.92 -27.28
C HIS A 17 13.23 -4.59 -26.42
N PHE A 18 13.67 -5.51 -25.55
CA PHE A 18 14.91 -5.35 -24.80
C PHE A 18 16.06 -6.13 -25.44
N VAL A 19 17.26 -5.56 -25.35
CA VAL A 19 18.49 -6.17 -25.91
C VAL A 19 18.94 -7.33 -25.04
N ASP A 20 18.91 -7.14 -23.71
CA ASP A 20 19.32 -8.12 -22.71
C ASP A 20 18.47 -8.04 -21.43
N SER A 21 18.71 -8.99 -20.51
CA SER A 21 17.99 -9.10 -19.25
C SER A 21 18.31 -7.95 -18.28
N ASP A 22 19.52 -7.38 -18.37
CA ASP A 22 19.97 -6.31 -17.47
C ASP A 22 19.26 -5.01 -17.85
N GLN A 23 19.16 -4.70 -19.14
CA GLN A 23 18.39 -3.57 -19.63
C GLN A 23 16.90 -3.67 -19.23
N GLN A 24 16.30 -4.86 -19.36
CA GLN A 24 14.92 -5.10 -18.93
C GLN A 24 14.76 -4.85 -17.44
N PHE A 25 15.69 -5.32 -16.62
CA PHE A 25 15.68 -5.15 -15.17
C PHE A 25 15.81 -3.68 -14.78
N GLU A 26 16.79 -2.96 -15.32
CA GLU A 26 17.00 -1.54 -15.05
C GLU A 26 15.80 -0.68 -15.47
N SER A 27 15.26 -0.94 -16.68
CA SER A 27 14.07 -0.24 -17.17
C SER A 27 12.85 -0.48 -16.28
N SER A 28 12.65 -1.71 -15.80
CA SER A 28 11.56 -2.05 -14.90
C SER A 28 11.70 -1.36 -13.54
N LYS A 29 12.91 -1.29 -12.99
CA LYS A 29 13.19 -0.54 -11.74
C LYS A 29 12.99 0.95 -11.92
N PHE A 30 13.50 1.52 -13.00
CA PHE A 30 13.33 2.94 -13.29
C PHE A 30 11.85 3.32 -13.41
N GLY A 31 11.06 2.54 -14.15
CA GLY A 31 9.62 2.73 -14.24
C GLY A 31 8.92 2.63 -12.89
N MET A 32 9.32 1.67 -12.05
CA MET A 32 8.78 1.55 -10.69
C MET A 32 9.11 2.76 -9.82
N TRP A 33 10.34 3.30 -9.88
CA TRP A 33 10.69 4.51 -9.15
C TRP A 33 9.89 5.73 -9.60
N ILE A 34 9.68 5.94 -10.90
CA ILE A 34 8.82 7.03 -11.40
C ILE A 34 7.41 6.86 -10.85
N PHE A 35 6.85 5.65 -10.91
CA PHE A 35 5.52 5.38 -10.38
C PHE A 35 5.44 5.69 -8.87
N LEU A 36 6.41 5.24 -8.06
CA LEU A 36 6.43 5.55 -6.62
C LEU A 36 6.48 7.06 -6.34
N VAL A 37 7.22 7.82 -7.14
CA VAL A 37 7.26 9.30 -7.01
C VAL A 37 5.88 9.91 -7.29
N THR A 38 5.16 9.43 -8.32
CA THR A 38 3.80 9.95 -8.59
C THR A 38 2.83 9.66 -7.45
N GLU A 39 2.93 8.49 -6.82
CA GLU A 39 2.12 8.13 -5.66
C GLU A 39 2.46 9.00 -4.43
N ILE A 40 3.74 9.25 -4.17
CA ILE A 40 4.19 10.16 -3.11
C ILE A 40 3.67 11.58 -3.34
N LEU A 41 3.68 12.07 -4.58
CA LEU A 41 3.14 13.39 -4.91
C LEU A 41 1.62 13.45 -4.72
N MET A 42 0.90 12.41 -5.10
CA MET A 42 -0.55 12.31 -4.93
C MET A 42 -0.94 12.35 -3.44
N PHE A 43 -0.35 11.49 -2.60
CA PHE A 43 -0.60 11.52 -1.16
C PHE A 43 -0.04 12.77 -0.50
N GLY A 44 1.11 13.27 -0.95
CA GLY A 44 1.70 14.52 -0.50
C GLY A 44 0.76 15.71 -0.67
N GLY A 45 0.03 15.80 -1.79
CA GLY A 45 -1.01 16.79 -2.01
C GLY A 45 -2.13 16.71 -0.96
N LEU A 46 -2.57 15.49 -0.60
CA LEU A 46 -3.57 15.29 0.45
C LEU A 46 -3.03 15.66 1.85
N PHE A 47 -1.77 15.35 2.14
CA PHE A 47 -1.13 15.77 3.39
C PHE A 47 -1.01 17.29 3.50
N VAL A 48 -0.66 17.97 2.40
CA VAL A 48 -0.63 19.44 2.38
C VAL A 48 -2.03 20.02 2.62
N ALA A 49 -3.06 19.51 1.95
CA ALA A 49 -4.44 19.93 2.20
C ALA A 49 -4.83 19.74 3.67
N TYR A 50 -4.53 18.55 4.26
CA TYR A 50 -4.76 18.27 5.67
C TYR A 50 -4.06 19.30 6.58
N ILE A 51 -2.78 19.59 6.36
CA ILE A 51 -2.00 20.55 7.18
C ILE A 51 -2.62 21.95 7.10
N ILE A 52 -3.02 22.40 5.92
CA ILE A 52 -3.64 23.73 5.72
C ILE A 52 -4.97 23.81 6.50
N TYR A 53 -5.86 22.82 6.34
CA TYR A 53 -7.15 22.83 7.05
C TYR A 53 -6.95 22.72 8.57
N ARG A 54 -6.01 21.92 9.04
CA ARG A 54 -5.67 21.80 10.46
C ARG A 54 -5.14 23.14 11.01
N SER A 55 -4.32 23.87 10.25
CA SER A 55 -3.81 25.17 10.70
C SER A 55 -4.90 26.25 10.81
N TRP A 56 -5.96 26.14 10.01
CA TRP A 56 -7.07 27.07 10.07
C TRP A 56 -8.11 26.72 11.16
N HIS A 57 -8.25 25.44 11.48
CA HIS A 57 -9.29 24.94 12.41
C HIS A 57 -8.70 23.95 13.42
N PRO A 58 -7.71 24.32 14.26
CA PRO A 58 -7.02 23.37 15.15
C PRO A 58 -7.96 22.72 16.15
N ASP A 59 -8.90 23.49 16.74
CA ASP A 59 -9.88 22.99 17.72
C ASP A 59 -10.81 21.94 17.12
N LEU A 60 -11.23 22.11 15.87
CA LEU A 60 -12.03 21.14 15.15
C LEU A 60 -11.28 19.83 15.00
N PHE A 61 -10.01 19.87 14.56
CA PHE A 61 -9.21 18.68 14.33
C PHE A 61 -8.97 17.90 15.62
N TYR A 62 -8.74 18.60 16.74
CA TYR A 62 -8.64 17.99 18.04
C TYR A 62 -9.94 17.29 18.49
N LEU A 63 -11.10 17.94 18.34
CA LEU A 63 -12.39 17.36 18.69
C LEU A 63 -12.75 16.16 17.80
N ALA A 64 -12.51 16.29 16.48
CA ALA A 64 -12.83 15.24 15.53
C ALA A 64 -11.91 14.01 15.66
N ALA A 65 -10.64 14.19 16.06
CA ALA A 65 -9.72 13.08 16.30
C ALA A 65 -10.16 12.20 17.48
N LYS A 66 -10.87 12.77 18.47
CA LYS A 66 -11.42 12.00 19.60
C LYS A 66 -12.50 10.99 19.20
N GLU A 67 -13.14 11.21 18.05
CA GLU A 67 -14.12 10.26 17.47
C GLU A 67 -13.41 9.09 16.74
N LEU A 68 -12.08 9.13 16.60
CA LEU A 68 -11.31 8.06 16.01
C LEU A 68 -10.77 7.11 17.08
N ASP A 69 -10.94 5.80 16.88
CA ASP A 69 -10.43 4.79 17.80
C ASP A 69 -8.91 4.60 17.61
N THR A 70 -8.14 5.22 18.48
CA THR A 70 -6.67 5.15 18.46
C THR A 70 -6.16 3.72 18.65
N ALA A 71 -6.85 2.87 19.45
CA ALA A 71 -6.43 1.49 19.69
C ALA A 71 -6.58 0.65 18.41
N LEU A 72 -7.67 0.83 17.66
CA LEU A 72 -7.86 0.17 16.37
C LEU A 72 -6.83 0.67 15.34
N GLY A 73 -6.55 1.98 15.32
CA GLY A 73 -5.51 2.56 14.46
C GLY A 73 -4.11 2.02 14.77
N ALA A 74 -3.75 1.92 16.05
CA ALA A 74 -2.47 1.35 16.50
C ALA A 74 -2.36 -0.14 16.13
N THR A 75 -3.42 -0.91 16.35
CA THR A 75 -3.48 -2.33 15.96
C THR A 75 -3.26 -2.50 14.45
N ASN A 76 -3.92 -1.69 13.64
CA ASN A 76 -3.74 -1.67 12.19
C ASN A 76 -2.30 -1.33 11.79
N THR A 77 -1.65 -0.42 12.49
CA THR A 77 -0.24 -0.08 12.26
C THR A 77 0.68 -1.28 12.51
N VAL A 78 0.49 -1.98 13.62
CA VAL A 78 1.27 -3.20 13.93
C VAL A 78 1.05 -4.29 12.88
N VAL A 79 -0.19 -4.50 12.45
CA VAL A 79 -0.55 -5.49 11.41
C VAL A 79 0.15 -5.16 10.09
N LEU A 80 0.16 -3.89 9.66
CA LEU A 80 0.83 -3.49 8.42
C LEU A 80 2.36 -3.58 8.53
N ILE A 81 2.97 -3.16 9.64
CA ILE A 81 4.42 -3.34 9.86
C ILE A 81 4.80 -4.84 9.79
N ALA A 82 3.99 -5.72 10.40
CA ALA A 82 4.19 -7.16 10.28
C ALA A 82 4.06 -7.65 8.82
N SER A 83 3.12 -7.10 8.06
CA SER A 83 2.93 -7.42 6.63
C SER A 83 4.12 -6.96 5.78
N SER A 84 4.69 -5.80 6.09
CA SER A 84 5.90 -5.27 5.47
C SER A 84 7.10 -6.20 5.68
N LEU A 85 7.25 -6.74 6.89
CA LEU A 85 8.26 -7.75 7.18
C LEU A 85 8.04 -9.04 6.37
N THR A 86 6.80 -9.54 6.30
CA THR A 86 6.52 -10.80 5.59
C THR A 86 6.78 -10.68 4.10
N ILE A 87 6.46 -9.56 3.44
CA ILE A 87 6.76 -9.39 2.01
C ILE A 87 8.27 -9.26 1.76
N ALA A 88 9.04 -8.61 2.66
CA ALA A 88 10.50 -8.56 2.57
C ALA A 88 11.13 -9.96 2.68
N LEU A 89 10.62 -10.79 3.60
CA LEU A 89 11.03 -12.19 3.72
C LEU A 89 10.65 -13.03 2.49
N ALA A 90 9.51 -12.72 1.85
CA ALA A 90 9.12 -13.37 0.60
C ALA A 90 10.10 -13.07 -0.53
N ILE A 91 10.52 -11.82 -0.72
CA ILE A 91 11.52 -11.42 -1.71
C ILE A 91 12.83 -12.16 -1.44
N ARG A 92 13.30 -12.15 -0.19
CA ARG A 92 14.52 -12.86 0.19
C ARG A 92 14.43 -14.36 -0.06
N ALA A 93 13.28 -14.97 0.19
CA ALA A 93 13.06 -16.39 -0.07
C ALA A 93 13.12 -16.72 -1.58
N VAL A 94 12.59 -15.84 -2.46
CA VAL A 94 12.73 -16.01 -3.92
C VAL A 94 14.19 -15.92 -4.35
N GLN A 95 14.96 -14.95 -3.84
CA GLN A 95 16.39 -14.80 -4.13
C GLN A 95 17.21 -16.03 -3.75
N LEU A 96 16.75 -16.79 -2.75
CA LEU A 96 17.36 -18.04 -2.29
C LEU A 96 16.75 -19.30 -2.93
N ASP A 97 15.91 -19.15 -3.98
CA ASP A 97 15.15 -20.23 -4.64
C ASP A 97 14.26 -21.07 -3.71
N LYS A 98 13.91 -20.53 -2.54
CA LYS A 98 13.00 -21.15 -1.58
C LYS A 98 11.55 -20.78 -1.92
N ILE A 99 11.07 -21.17 -3.10
CA ILE A 99 9.78 -20.71 -3.66
C ILE A 99 8.59 -21.09 -2.75
N LYS A 100 8.59 -22.25 -2.10
CA LYS A 100 7.52 -22.63 -1.16
C LYS A 100 7.45 -21.68 0.05
N ALA A 101 8.60 -21.27 0.60
CA ALA A 101 8.66 -20.31 1.69
C ALA A 101 8.19 -18.93 1.22
N ALA A 102 8.60 -18.49 0.03
CA ALA A 102 8.15 -17.23 -0.57
C ALA A 102 6.63 -17.17 -0.71
N ILE A 103 6.00 -18.23 -1.21
CA ILE A 103 4.53 -18.33 -1.32
C ILE A 103 3.87 -18.22 0.06
N ASN A 104 4.41 -18.88 1.08
CA ASN A 104 3.85 -18.81 2.43
C ASN A 104 3.96 -17.39 3.02
N TYR A 105 5.10 -16.70 2.83
CA TYR A 105 5.27 -15.32 3.29
C TYR A 105 4.34 -14.35 2.52
N MET A 106 4.21 -14.48 1.21
CA MET A 106 3.25 -13.70 0.42
C MET A 106 1.80 -13.96 0.88
N ALA A 107 1.43 -15.21 1.16
CA ALA A 107 0.11 -15.53 1.69
C ALA A 107 -0.12 -14.91 3.07
N ALA A 108 0.88 -14.94 3.95
CA ALA A 108 0.82 -14.25 5.25
C ALA A 108 0.61 -12.74 5.09
N THR A 109 1.30 -12.10 4.13
CA THR A 109 1.09 -10.68 3.81
C THR A 109 -0.36 -10.39 3.42
N VAL A 110 -0.95 -11.22 2.55
CA VAL A 110 -2.36 -11.07 2.12
C VAL A 110 -3.32 -11.24 3.30
N VAL A 111 -3.08 -12.20 4.20
CA VAL A 111 -3.91 -12.39 5.40
C VAL A 111 -3.84 -11.18 6.32
N LEU A 112 -2.64 -10.65 6.58
CA LEU A 112 -2.45 -9.46 7.41
C LEU A 112 -3.11 -8.23 6.77
N ALA A 113 -2.97 -8.03 5.46
CA ALA A 113 -3.66 -6.97 4.73
C ALA A 113 -5.19 -7.12 4.79
N GLY A 114 -5.70 -8.35 4.70
CA GLY A 114 -7.11 -8.65 4.89
C GLY A 114 -7.59 -8.29 6.31
N THR A 115 -6.79 -8.58 7.33
CA THR A 115 -7.08 -8.19 8.72
C THR A 115 -7.19 -6.66 8.86
N PHE A 116 -6.25 -5.91 8.26
CA PHE A 116 -6.33 -4.45 8.21
C PHE A 116 -7.65 -3.97 7.58
N MET A 117 -8.02 -4.53 6.43
CA MET A 117 -9.26 -4.15 5.73
C MET A 117 -10.52 -4.48 6.54
N VAL A 118 -10.55 -5.60 7.26
CA VAL A 118 -11.67 -5.99 8.14
C VAL A 118 -11.80 -5.00 9.31
N ILE A 119 -10.70 -4.64 9.97
CA ILE A 119 -10.71 -3.64 11.05
C ILE A 119 -11.22 -2.29 10.52
N LYS A 120 -10.77 -1.86 9.34
CA LYS A 120 -11.23 -0.63 8.70
C LYS A 120 -12.71 -0.67 8.31
N TYR A 121 -13.19 -1.81 7.87
CA TYR A 121 -14.60 -1.99 7.58
C TYR A 121 -15.48 -1.79 8.83
N PHE A 122 -15.11 -2.36 9.96
CA PHE A 122 -15.82 -2.15 11.22
C PHE A 122 -15.75 -0.70 11.69
N GLU A 123 -14.59 -0.06 11.59
CA GLU A 123 -14.42 1.35 11.94
C GLU A 123 -15.32 2.27 11.08
N TYR A 124 -15.40 2.02 9.78
CA TYR A 124 -16.24 2.79 8.86
C TYR A 124 -17.73 2.55 9.14
N THR A 125 -18.12 1.29 9.38
CA THR A 125 -19.52 0.94 9.68
C THR A 125 -20.01 1.62 10.95
N ASP A 126 -19.20 1.67 12.03
CA ASP A 126 -19.52 2.40 13.25
C ASP A 126 -19.72 3.90 13.00
N LYS A 127 -18.81 4.51 12.24
CA LYS A 127 -18.92 5.93 11.88
C LYS A 127 -20.17 6.23 11.04
N PHE A 128 -20.49 5.37 10.07
CA PHE A 128 -21.69 5.53 9.25
C PHE A 128 -22.96 5.38 10.07
N ALA A 129 -22.98 4.46 11.05
CA ALA A 129 -24.09 4.28 11.98
C ALA A 129 -24.32 5.52 12.88
N LYS A 130 -23.24 6.24 13.21
CA LYS A 130 -23.29 7.50 13.97
C LYS A 130 -23.66 8.73 13.12
N GLY A 131 -23.83 8.59 11.80
CA GLY A 131 -24.09 9.72 10.90
C GLY A 131 -22.85 10.54 10.55
N ILE A 132 -21.65 10.02 10.83
CA ILE A 132 -20.37 10.63 10.48
C ILE A 132 -20.06 10.28 9.02
N LEU A 133 -20.72 10.94 8.08
CA LEU A 133 -20.54 10.75 6.65
C LEU A 133 -19.76 11.94 6.04
N PRO A 134 -19.10 11.75 4.88
CA PRO A 134 -18.42 12.86 4.23
C PRO A 134 -19.39 13.87 3.61
N GLY A 135 -19.02 15.14 3.60
CA GLY A 135 -19.75 16.22 2.91
C GLY A 135 -21.17 16.40 3.40
N ALA A 136 -22.12 16.53 2.45
CA ALA A 136 -23.53 16.77 2.74
C ALA A 136 -24.26 15.64 3.49
N GLY A 137 -23.64 14.46 3.59
CA GLY A 137 -24.20 13.33 4.35
C GLY A 137 -23.92 13.39 5.85
N TYR A 138 -23.15 14.36 6.33
CA TYR A 138 -22.82 14.51 7.74
C TYR A 138 -24.06 14.93 8.55
N THR A 139 -24.46 14.12 9.52
CA THR A 139 -25.64 14.35 10.39
C THR A 139 -25.33 14.20 11.88
N TYR A 140 -24.05 14.07 12.24
CA TYR A 140 -23.60 13.87 13.62
C TYR A 140 -23.56 15.19 14.39
N ASP A 141 -24.33 15.30 15.47
CA ASP A 141 -24.46 16.51 16.30
C ASP A 141 -23.43 16.59 17.46
N GLY A 142 -22.57 15.59 17.60
CA GLY A 142 -21.58 15.53 18.71
C GLY A 142 -20.44 16.54 18.61
N ILE A 143 -20.21 17.13 17.45
CA ILE A 143 -19.20 18.16 17.21
C ILE A 143 -19.90 19.45 16.77
N ALA A 144 -19.99 20.41 17.68
CA ALA A 144 -20.60 21.72 17.42
C ALA A 144 -19.66 22.65 16.62
N HIS A 145 -19.39 22.28 15.35
CA HIS A 145 -18.54 23.07 14.45
C HIS A 145 -19.00 22.90 13.00
N ASP A 146 -19.28 24.02 12.34
CA ASP A 146 -19.84 24.05 10.97
C ASP A 146 -18.99 23.32 9.91
N MET A 147 -17.68 23.19 10.17
CA MET A 147 -16.72 22.55 9.27
C MET A 147 -16.42 21.08 9.62
N ALA A 148 -17.16 20.45 10.56
CA ALA A 148 -16.91 19.06 10.97
C ALA A 148 -16.98 18.09 9.78
N ALA A 149 -17.92 18.27 8.88
CA ALA A 149 -18.05 17.52 7.65
C ALA A 149 -16.79 17.55 6.77
N ASN A 150 -16.03 18.65 6.79
CA ASN A 150 -14.81 18.80 5.99
C ASN A 150 -13.65 17.95 6.55
N PHE A 151 -13.50 17.89 7.88
CA PHE A 151 -12.51 16.99 8.49
C PHE A 151 -12.78 15.54 8.08
N PHE A 152 -14.02 15.07 8.22
CA PHE A 152 -14.35 13.70 7.87
C PHE A 152 -14.26 13.44 6.37
N SER A 153 -14.52 14.45 5.53
CA SER A 153 -14.29 14.34 4.08
C SER A 153 -12.80 14.10 3.76
N ILE A 154 -11.90 14.87 4.41
CA ILE A 154 -10.45 14.67 4.26
C ILE A 154 -10.05 13.30 4.82
N TYR A 155 -10.56 12.92 6.00
CA TYR A 155 -10.31 11.61 6.59
C TYR A 155 -10.68 10.46 5.65
N TYR A 156 -11.91 10.45 5.12
CA TYR A 156 -12.35 9.39 4.20
C TYR A 156 -11.61 9.42 2.87
N MET A 157 -11.25 10.59 2.36
CA MET A 157 -10.48 10.70 1.14
C MET A 157 -9.08 10.10 1.31
N MET A 158 -8.38 10.45 2.39
CA MET A 158 -7.02 9.94 2.65
C MET A 158 -7.02 8.44 2.98
N THR A 159 -7.87 8.01 3.91
CA THR A 159 -7.92 6.59 4.33
C THR A 159 -8.59 5.70 3.30
N GLY A 160 -9.57 6.19 2.54
CA GLY A 160 -10.23 5.47 1.46
C GLY A 160 -9.30 5.26 0.27
N LEU A 161 -8.58 6.31 -0.15
CA LEU A 161 -7.58 6.20 -1.22
C LEU A 161 -6.47 5.21 -0.81
N HIS A 162 -5.99 5.30 0.44
CA HIS A 162 -5.04 4.33 0.98
C HIS A 162 -5.61 2.90 0.95
N GLY A 163 -6.87 2.71 1.36
CA GLY A 163 -7.54 1.41 1.32
C GLY A 163 -7.64 0.82 -0.11
N ILE A 164 -7.88 1.66 -1.12
CA ILE A 164 -7.84 1.24 -2.53
C ILE A 164 -6.45 0.71 -2.89
N HIS A 165 -5.38 1.38 -2.48
CA HIS A 165 -4.00 0.94 -2.73
C HIS A 165 -3.68 -0.37 -2.02
N VAL A 166 -4.18 -0.58 -0.79
CA VAL A 166 -4.07 -1.86 -0.09
C VAL A 166 -4.73 -2.98 -0.90
N VAL A 167 -5.94 -2.77 -1.42
CA VAL A 167 -6.66 -3.77 -2.25
C VAL A 167 -5.91 -4.07 -3.55
N ILE A 168 -5.39 -3.04 -4.23
CA ILE A 168 -4.57 -3.22 -5.44
C ILE A 168 -3.31 -4.04 -5.10
N GLY A 169 -2.62 -3.70 -4.01
CA GLY A 169 -1.43 -4.41 -3.55
C GLY A 169 -1.71 -5.88 -3.21
N MET A 170 -2.82 -6.17 -2.52
CA MET A 170 -3.27 -7.55 -2.28
C MET A 170 -3.47 -8.32 -3.60
N GLY A 171 -4.11 -7.68 -4.60
CA GLY A 171 -4.30 -8.27 -5.93
C GLY A 171 -2.98 -8.59 -6.62
N LEU A 172 -2.00 -7.68 -6.55
CA LEU A 172 -0.66 -7.89 -7.10
C LEU A 172 0.08 -9.03 -6.41
N ILE A 173 0.02 -9.11 -5.07
CA ILE A 173 0.65 -10.19 -4.31
C ILE A 173 0.01 -11.54 -4.63
N ILE A 174 -1.32 -11.62 -4.73
CA ILE A 174 -2.04 -12.84 -5.13
C ILE A 174 -1.61 -13.26 -6.54
N TRP A 175 -1.48 -12.32 -7.46
CA TRP A 175 -0.99 -12.60 -8.82
C TRP A 175 0.45 -13.14 -8.78
N MET A 176 1.33 -12.61 -7.94
CA MET A 176 2.69 -13.13 -7.76
C MET A 176 2.69 -14.54 -7.18
N ILE A 177 1.80 -14.85 -6.22
CA ILE A 177 1.63 -16.23 -5.70
C ILE A 177 1.28 -17.20 -6.83
N VAL A 178 0.34 -16.82 -7.71
CA VAL A 178 -0.04 -17.67 -8.86
C VAL A 178 1.13 -17.86 -9.82
N LYS A 179 1.89 -16.80 -10.12
CA LYS A 179 3.10 -16.88 -10.96
C LYS A 179 4.18 -17.77 -10.33
N ALA A 180 4.42 -17.63 -9.04
CA ALA A 180 5.41 -18.44 -8.32
C ALA A 180 5.02 -19.94 -8.31
N LYS A 181 3.74 -20.26 -8.15
CA LYS A 181 3.23 -21.64 -8.26
C LYS A 181 3.41 -22.24 -9.67
N LYS A 182 3.37 -21.42 -10.71
CA LYS A 182 3.60 -21.83 -12.11
C LYS A 182 5.09 -21.91 -12.48
N GLY A 183 6.01 -21.64 -11.56
CA GLY A 183 7.46 -21.68 -11.79
C GLY A 183 7.99 -20.48 -12.59
N ALA A 184 7.20 -19.44 -12.78
CA ALA A 184 7.60 -18.24 -13.53
C ALA A 184 8.46 -17.26 -12.69
N VAL A 185 8.72 -17.56 -11.42
CA VAL A 185 9.51 -16.76 -10.48
C VAL A 185 10.62 -17.63 -9.91
N HIS A 186 11.87 -17.18 -10.03
CA HIS A 186 13.06 -17.86 -9.55
C HIS A 186 14.18 -16.84 -9.29
N SER A 187 15.32 -17.26 -8.73
CA SER A 187 16.42 -16.35 -8.39
C SER A 187 16.97 -15.54 -9.56
N GLY A 188 16.90 -16.05 -10.79
CA GLY A 188 17.29 -15.33 -12.00
C GLY A 188 16.22 -14.37 -12.55
N TYR A 189 14.97 -14.45 -12.06
CA TYR A 189 13.87 -13.57 -12.49
C TYR A 189 12.88 -13.32 -11.35
N TYR A 190 13.24 -12.42 -10.44
CA TYR A 190 12.44 -12.03 -9.26
C TYR A 190 11.97 -10.56 -9.30
N THR A 191 12.35 -9.80 -10.33
CA THR A 191 12.00 -8.38 -10.50
C THR A 191 10.52 -8.07 -10.27
N PRO A 192 9.55 -8.86 -10.79
CA PRO A 192 8.14 -8.58 -10.55
C PRO A 192 7.73 -8.69 -9.08
N VAL A 193 8.36 -9.62 -8.32
CA VAL A 193 8.10 -9.75 -6.88
C VAL A 193 8.72 -8.59 -6.11
N GLU A 194 9.93 -8.17 -6.50
CA GLU A 194 10.60 -7.01 -5.92
C GLU A 194 9.80 -5.73 -6.12
N ASN A 195 9.33 -5.46 -7.35
CA ASN A 195 8.50 -4.29 -7.64
C ASN A 195 7.17 -4.32 -6.88
N THR A 196 6.54 -5.48 -6.76
CA THR A 196 5.33 -5.65 -5.93
C THR A 196 5.61 -5.35 -4.46
N GLY A 197 6.76 -5.77 -3.95
CA GLY A 197 7.19 -5.46 -2.59
C GLY A 197 7.49 -3.98 -2.38
N LEU A 198 8.12 -3.30 -3.34
CA LEU A 198 8.35 -1.85 -3.28
C LEU A 198 7.03 -1.07 -3.24
N PHE A 199 6.04 -1.46 -4.05
CA PHE A 199 4.71 -0.89 -3.99
C PHE A 199 4.06 -1.11 -2.61
N TRP A 200 4.15 -2.33 -2.08
CA TRP A 200 3.60 -2.67 -0.76
C TRP A 200 4.23 -1.84 0.36
N HIS A 201 5.56 -1.69 0.35
CA HIS A 201 6.27 -0.87 1.33
C HIS A 201 5.88 0.60 1.25
N LEU A 202 5.63 1.15 0.05
CA LEU A 202 5.12 2.51 -0.09
C LEU A 202 3.75 2.64 0.59
N VAL A 203 2.83 1.71 0.33
CA VAL A 203 1.49 1.70 0.94
C VAL A 203 1.60 1.66 2.47
N ASP A 204 2.44 0.79 3.01
CA ASP A 204 2.67 0.69 4.46
C ASP A 204 3.25 1.99 5.05
N ILE A 205 4.23 2.60 4.38
CA ILE A 205 4.82 3.88 4.80
C ILE A 205 3.77 4.99 4.83
N ILE A 206 2.91 5.07 3.82
CA ILE A 206 1.81 6.04 3.79
C ILE A 206 0.92 5.89 5.04
N TRP A 207 0.59 4.66 5.45
CA TRP A 207 -0.18 4.42 6.67
C TRP A 207 0.55 4.89 7.93
N ILE A 208 1.86 4.67 8.03
CA ILE A 208 2.68 5.13 9.16
C ILE A 208 2.61 6.66 9.33
N PHE A 209 2.43 7.42 8.24
CA PHE A 209 2.19 8.86 8.30
C PHE A 209 0.71 9.20 8.56
N LEU A 210 -0.23 8.47 7.96
CA LEU A 210 -1.67 8.69 8.15
C LEU A 210 -2.10 8.49 9.61
N PHE A 211 -1.59 7.46 10.27
CA PHE A 211 -1.99 7.13 11.62
C PHE A 211 -1.72 8.28 12.62
N PRO A 212 -0.50 8.79 12.78
CA PRO A 212 -0.26 9.90 13.71
C PRO A 212 -0.96 11.19 13.30
N LEU A 213 -1.06 11.48 12.00
CA LEU A 213 -1.73 12.69 11.53
C LEU A 213 -3.22 12.72 11.84
N LEU A 214 -3.90 11.59 11.83
CA LEU A 214 -5.34 11.50 11.99
C LEU A 214 -5.74 11.10 13.42
N TYR A 215 -5.02 10.18 14.07
CA TYR A 215 -5.42 9.54 15.34
C TYR A 215 -4.65 10.04 16.57
N LEU A 216 -3.49 10.69 16.40
CA LEU A 216 -2.64 11.14 17.51
C LEU A 216 -2.56 12.67 17.54
N ILE A 217 -3.71 13.33 17.45
CA ILE A 217 -3.82 14.81 17.55
C ILE A 217 -4.01 15.16 19.01
N ASP A 218 -3.04 15.88 19.58
CA ASP A 218 -3.08 16.51 20.89
C ASP A 218 -3.43 18.01 20.80
#